data_c8289e0daeadd1e81213a11834f4433b
#
_entry.id   c8289e0daeadd1e81213a11834f4433b
#
_cell.length_a   1.000
_cell.length_b   1.000
_cell.length_c   1.000
_cell.angle_alpha   90.00
_cell.angle_beta   90.00
_cell.angle_gamma   90.00
#
_symmetry.space_group_name_H-M   'P 1'
#
loop_
_entity.id
_entity.type
_entity.pdbx_description
1 polymer ?
#
loop_
_entity_poly.entity_id
_entity_poly.type
_entity_poly.pdbx_seq_one_letter_code
_entity_poly.pdbx_strand_id
1 'polypeptide(L)'
;MGLFDLFKKKKETPMSGMQIIEMKNEDFMFNINAFNMTDRGLTLTGFITGGMVLVGDTIKLKKADGTEIEVQVIGIGKDKEVLEVGYRGESLDIMINNVTIDQITHGDMLIKKKF
;
A
#
# COMPACT_ATOMS: atom_id res chain seq x y z
N MET A 1 17.94 24.84 2.01
CA MET A 1 17.25 24.55 2.08
C MET A 1 16.72 24.49 1.91
N GLY A 2 16.83 24.08 1.93
CA GLY A 2 15.86 23.83 1.87
C GLY A 2 15.33 23.61 1.68
N LEU A 3 15.45 23.69 1.61
CA LEU A 3 14.64 23.40 1.73
C LEU A 3 14.26 22.79 1.57
N PHE A 4 14.66 22.47 1.41
CA PHE A 4 13.92 21.91 1.55
C PHE A 4 13.81 21.38 1.95
N ASP A 5 14.40 21.53 1.84
CA ASP A 5 13.97 21.07 2.46
C ASP A 5 13.49 20.98 2.89
N LEU A 6 13.69 21.11 2.93
CA LEU A 6 12.94 20.98 3.59
C LEU A 6 12.33 20.73 3.42
N PHE A 7 12.52 20.21 3.02
CA PHE A 7 11.63 19.82 3.11
C PHE A 7 11.35 19.00 3.03
N LYS A 8 11.72 18.94 2.65
CA LYS A 8 11.46 18.09 2.73
C LYS A 8 11.25 17.67 3.35
N LYS A 9 11.26 17.57 3.49
CA LYS A 9 10.80 17.18 4.22
C LYS A 9 10.18 17.45 4.63
N LYS A 10 9.94 17.59 4.54
CA LYS A 10 9.21 17.64 4.98
C LYS A 10 8.68 17.63 4.98
N LYS A 11 8.70 18.04 4.64
CA LYS A 11 8.00 17.81 4.73
C LYS A 11 7.19 17.32 5.04
N GLU A 12 7.30 17.54 4.83
CA GLU A 12 6.12 16.87 5.16
C GLU A 12 5.80 16.86 6.65
N THR A 13 4.54 17.09 7.01
CA THR A 13 4.12 17.14 8.39
C THR A 13 3.93 15.72 8.94
N PRO A 14 4.61 15.36 10.00
CA PRO A 14 4.39 14.03 10.58
C PRO A 14 2.97 13.90 11.12
N MET A 15 2.41 12.73 11.01
CA MET A 15 1.10 12.45 11.56
C MET A 15 1.13 12.46 13.07
N SER A 16 0.04 12.91 13.68
CA SER A 16 -0.09 12.84 15.13
C SER A 16 -0.27 11.38 15.53
N GLY A 17 0.06 11.06 16.78
CA GLY A 17 -0.15 9.72 17.31
C GLY A 17 -1.60 9.29 17.24
N MET A 18 -2.54 10.25 17.40
CA MET A 18 -3.96 9.95 17.33
C MET A 18 -4.37 9.53 15.91
N GLN A 19 -3.85 10.19 14.88
CA GLN A 19 -4.17 9.81 13.51
C GLN A 19 -3.64 8.40 13.20
N ILE A 20 -2.46 8.05 13.68
CA ILE A 20 -1.91 6.72 13.47
C ILE A 20 -2.77 5.67 14.16
N ILE A 21 -3.24 5.94 15.38
CA ILE A 21 -4.11 5.02 16.12
C ILE A 21 -5.40 4.79 15.35
N GLU A 22 -5.99 5.86 14.81
CA GLU A 22 -7.21 5.75 14.01
C GLU A 22 -7.01 4.86 12.81
N MET A 23 -5.91 5.03 12.10
CA MET A 23 -5.63 4.21 10.91
C MET A 23 -5.39 2.75 11.26
N LYS A 24 -4.74 2.47 12.40
CA LYS A 24 -4.55 1.09 12.84
C LYS A 24 -5.87 0.41 13.20
N ASN A 25 -6.86 1.20 13.57
CA ASN A 25 -8.19 0.67 13.93
C ASN A 25 -9.13 0.59 12.74
N GLU A 26 -8.66 0.92 11.53
CA GLU A 26 -9.43 0.80 10.30
C GLU A 26 -8.94 -0.40 9.51
N ASP A 27 -9.83 -1.01 8.76
CA ASP A 27 -9.42 -2.00 7.78
C ASP A 27 -8.56 -1.31 6.72
N PHE A 28 -7.44 -1.92 6.36
CA PHE A 28 -6.62 -1.42 5.27
C PHE A 28 -7.32 -1.75 3.95
N MET A 29 -7.43 -0.77 3.07
CA MET A 29 -8.03 -0.94 1.76
C MET A 29 -7.23 -0.16 0.72
N PHE A 30 -6.83 -0.84 -0.33
CA PHE A 30 -6.03 -0.27 -1.40
C PHE A 30 -6.68 -0.60 -2.74
N ASN A 31 -7.10 0.43 -3.45
CA ASN A 31 -7.72 0.28 -4.77
C ASN A 31 -6.63 0.25 -5.82
N ILE A 32 -6.62 -0.81 -6.61
CA ILE A 32 -5.58 -1.05 -7.61
C ILE A 32 -5.99 -0.38 -8.92
N ASN A 33 -5.15 0.55 -9.42
CA ASN A 33 -5.39 1.23 -10.69
C ASN A 33 -4.60 0.59 -11.83
N ALA A 34 -3.42 0.06 -11.53
CA ALA A 34 -2.55 -0.55 -12.52
C ALA A 34 -1.69 -1.60 -11.85
N PHE A 35 -1.17 -2.53 -12.64
CA PHE A 35 -0.32 -3.59 -12.11
C PHE A 35 0.71 -3.98 -13.14
N ASN A 36 1.87 -4.45 -12.66
CA ASN A 36 3.00 -4.80 -13.50
C ASN A 36 3.88 -5.82 -12.79
N MET A 37 4.34 -6.82 -13.52
CA MET A 37 5.23 -7.82 -12.94
C MET A 37 6.67 -7.37 -13.10
N THR A 38 7.44 -7.48 -12.01
CA THR A 38 8.87 -7.18 -12.02
C THR A 38 9.63 -8.41 -11.54
N ASP A 39 10.98 -8.33 -11.58
CA ASP A 39 11.84 -9.42 -11.09
C ASP A 39 11.55 -9.78 -9.65
N ARG A 40 11.10 -8.82 -8.86
CA ARG A 40 10.92 -9.01 -7.42
C ARG A 40 9.53 -9.48 -7.06
N GLY A 41 8.56 -9.21 -7.91
CA GLY A 41 7.19 -9.57 -7.63
C GLY A 41 6.22 -8.70 -8.40
N LEU A 42 4.96 -8.78 -8.03
CA LEU A 42 3.90 -8.02 -8.68
C LEU A 42 3.79 -6.65 -8.03
N THR A 43 3.93 -5.60 -8.83
CA THR A 43 3.81 -4.22 -8.36
C THR A 43 2.42 -3.71 -8.69
N LEU A 44 1.72 -3.20 -7.68
CA LEU A 44 0.36 -2.68 -7.81
C LEU A 44 0.39 -1.19 -7.54
N THR A 45 -0.10 -0.40 -8.49
CA THR A 45 -0.19 1.04 -8.36
C THR A 45 -1.62 1.40 -8.01
N GLY A 46 -1.81 2.21 -6.99
CA GLY A 46 -3.16 2.57 -6.59
C GLY A 46 -3.21 3.54 -5.44
N PHE A 47 -4.32 3.52 -4.73
CA PHE A 47 -4.64 4.51 -3.71
C PHE A 47 -5.16 3.83 -2.44
N ILE A 48 -4.64 4.24 -1.28
CA ILE A 48 -5.08 3.71 0.01
C ILE A 48 -6.30 4.51 0.46
N THR A 49 -7.44 3.83 0.54
CA THR A 49 -8.69 4.46 0.94
C THR A 49 -9.00 4.27 2.41
N GLY A 50 -8.32 3.36 3.09
CA GLY A 50 -8.51 3.14 4.52
C GLY A 50 -7.31 2.47 5.14
N GLY A 51 -7.07 2.76 6.41
CA GLY A 51 -6.04 2.10 7.20
C GLY A 51 -4.62 2.47 6.82
N MET A 52 -3.71 1.58 7.15
CA MET A 52 -2.28 1.75 6.82
C MET A 52 -1.67 0.38 6.60
N VAL A 53 -0.53 0.34 5.92
CA VAL A 53 0.15 -0.91 5.59
C VAL A 53 1.65 -0.73 5.78
N LEU A 54 2.31 -1.79 6.24
CA LEU A 54 3.76 -1.80 6.43
C LEU A 54 4.39 -2.87 5.54
N VAL A 55 5.62 -2.63 5.15
CA VAL A 55 6.41 -3.67 4.51
C VAL A 55 6.53 -4.83 5.48
N GLY A 56 6.27 -6.04 5.01
CA GLY A 56 6.27 -7.24 5.83
C GLY A 56 4.88 -7.70 6.25
N ASP A 57 3.88 -6.85 6.09
CA ASP A 57 2.50 -7.23 6.45
C ASP A 57 2.00 -8.36 5.57
N THR A 58 1.23 -9.25 6.19
CA THR A 58 0.46 -10.27 5.45
C THR A 58 -0.94 -9.71 5.25
N ILE A 59 -1.33 -9.59 3.99
CA ILE A 59 -2.62 -9.01 3.63
C ILE A 59 -3.31 -9.92 2.64
N LYS A 60 -4.47 -9.52 2.14
CA LYS A 60 -5.24 -10.31 1.20
C LYS A 60 -5.46 -9.54 -0.09
N LEU A 61 -5.31 -10.24 -1.21
CA LEU A 61 -5.74 -9.76 -2.51
C LEU A 61 -7.18 -10.22 -2.67
N LYS A 62 -8.11 -9.26 -2.64
CA LYS A 62 -9.53 -9.58 -2.78
C LYS A 62 -9.92 -9.44 -4.24
N LYS A 63 -10.34 -10.54 -4.83
CA LYS A 63 -10.74 -10.59 -6.22
C LYS A 63 -12.17 -10.06 -6.38
N ALA A 64 -12.48 -9.62 -7.58
CA ALA A 64 -13.81 -9.09 -7.88
C ALA A 64 -14.92 -10.13 -7.62
N ASP A 65 -14.60 -11.41 -7.72
CA ASP A 65 -15.58 -12.49 -7.47
C ASP A 65 -15.71 -12.85 -5.99
N GLY A 66 -14.98 -12.16 -5.11
CA GLY A 66 -15.02 -12.41 -3.68
C GLY A 66 -13.93 -13.34 -3.16
N THR A 67 -13.17 -13.98 -4.04
CA THR A 67 -12.06 -14.83 -3.64
C THR A 67 -10.95 -13.99 -3.03
N GLU A 68 -10.30 -14.52 -1.99
CA GLU A 68 -9.19 -13.82 -1.32
C GLU A 68 -7.94 -14.67 -1.38
N ILE A 69 -6.83 -14.05 -1.73
CA ILE A 69 -5.52 -14.72 -1.80
C ILE A 69 -4.60 -14.04 -0.81
N GLU A 70 -3.99 -14.82 0.06
CA GLU A 70 -3.06 -14.28 1.04
C GLU A 70 -1.75 -13.91 0.36
N VAL A 71 -1.27 -12.68 0.58
CA VAL A 71 -0.03 -12.18 0.00
C VAL A 71 0.75 -11.42 1.07
N GLN A 72 2.03 -11.22 0.81
CA GLN A 72 2.87 -10.45 1.72
C GLN A 72 3.36 -9.20 1.01
N VAL A 73 3.36 -8.08 1.72
CA VAL A 73 3.90 -6.81 1.20
C VAL A 73 5.42 -6.88 1.28
N ILE A 74 6.08 -6.88 0.13
CA ILE A 74 7.53 -6.98 0.07
C ILE A 74 8.18 -5.64 -0.25
N GLY A 75 7.38 -4.63 -0.61
CA GLY A 75 7.91 -3.30 -0.87
C GLY A 75 6.81 -2.29 -1.02
N ILE A 76 7.11 -1.04 -0.70
CA ILE A 76 6.22 0.10 -0.89
C ILE A 76 7.06 1.22 -1.49
N GLY A 77 6.54 1.87 -2.52
CA GLY A 77 7.25 2.96 -3.16
C GLY A 77 6.33 4.10 -3.55
N LYS A 78 6.88 5.31 -3.63
CA LYS A 78 6.15 6.48 -4.06
C LYS A 78 7.14 7.44 -4.69
N ASP A 79 6.87 7.84 -5.94
CA ASP A 79 7.72 8.79 -6.66
C ASP A 79 9.19 8.40 -6.65
N LYS A 80 9.45 7.11 -6.87
CA LYS A 80 10.80 6.52 -6.92
C LYS A 80 11.48 6.44 -5.56
N GLU A 81 10.76 6.73 -4.50
CA GLU A 81 11.27 6.56 -3.13
C GLU A 81 10.78 5.25 -2.55
N VAL A 82 11.62 4.62 -1.75
CA VAL A 82 11.27 3.40 -1.05
C VAL A 82 10.73 3.78 0.31
N LEU A 83 9.55 3.27 0.63
CA LEU A 83 8.87 3.56 1.89
C LEU A 83 8.73 2.29 2.71
N GLU A 84 8.59 2.45 4.02
CA GLU A 84 8.34 1.32 4.92
C GLU A 84 6.89 1.23 5.31
N VAL A 85 6.13 2.30 5.12
CA VAL A 85 4.73 2.36 5.51
C VAL A 85 3.95 3.19 4.50
N GLY A 86 2.70 2.78 4.26
CA GLY A 86 1.76 3.57 3.46
C GLY A 86 0.55 3.92 4.30
N TYR A 87 0.05 5.13 4.14
CA TYR A 87 -1.05 5.66 4.94
C TYR A 87 -2.27 5.96 4.08
N ARG A 88 -3.42 5.95 4.74
CA ARG A 88 -4.68 6.37 4.12
C ARG A 88 -4.52 7.71 3.42
N GLY A 89 -5.01 7.81 2.20
CA GLY A 89 -4.95 9.03 1.40
C GLY A 89 -3.77 9.11 0.47
N GLU A 90 -2.88 8.13 0.47
CA GLU A 90 -1.70 8.15 -0.38
C GLU A 90 -1.90 7.33 -1.65
N SER A 91 -1.40 7.87 -2.77
CA SER A 91 -1.26 7.12 -4.02
C SER A 91 0.17 6.59 -4.06
N LEU A 92 0.33 5.29 -4.23
CA LEU A 92 1.66 4.70 -4.18
C LEU A 92 1.68 3.34 -4.86
N ASP A 93 2.84 2.71 -4.86
CA ASP A 93 3.04 1.38 -5.38
C ASP A 93 3.23 0.42 -4.23
N ILE A 94 2.57 -0.73 -4.30
CA ILE A 94 2.76 -1.81 -3.34
C ILE A 94 3.21 -3.04 -4.11
N MET A 95 4.32 -3.61 -3.69
CA MET A 95 4.85 -4.84 -4.30
C MET A 95 4.49 -6.01 -3.40
N ILE A 96 3.92 -7.05 -3.99
CA ILE A 96 3.48 -8.23 -3.25
C ILE A 96 4.09 -9.49 -3.86
N ASN A 97 4.14 -10.54 -3.05
CA ASN A 97 4.56 -11.86 -3.51
C ASN A 97 3.36 -12.80 -3.61
N ASN A 98 3.62 -14.02 -3.98
CA ASN A 98 2.67 -15.14 -3.94
C ASN A 98 1.56 -15.06 -4.98
N VAL A 99 1.62 -14.12 -5.92
CA VAL A 99 0.69 -14.05 -7.05
C VAL A 99 1.46 -13.70 -8.30
N THR A 100 0.90 -14.08 -9.45
CA THR A 100 1.45 -13.76 -10.75
C THR A 100 0.50 -12.81 -11.46
N ILE A 101 0.98 -12.21 -12.55
CA ILE A 101 0.22 -11.18 -13.24
C ILE A 101 -1.10 -11.71 -13.81
N ASP A 102 -1.16 -12.98 -14.15
CA ASP A 102 -2.39 -13.56 -14.70
C ASP A 102 -3.45 -13.83 -13.63
N GLN A 103 -3.09 -13.68 -12.36
CA GLN A 103 -4.04 -13.82 -11.26
C GLN A 103 -4.68 -12.50 -10.86
N ILE A 104 -4.23 -11.39 -11.45
CA ILE A 104 -4.75 -10.07 -11.11
C ILE A 104 -5.68 -9.59 -12.22
N THR A 105 -6.77 -8.92 -11.86
CA THR A 105 -7.69 -8.34 -12.84
C THR A 105 -8.16 -6.99 -12.34
N HIS A 106 -8.74 -6.19 -13.24
CA HIS A 106 -9.29 -4.91 -12.85
C HIS A 106 -10.44 -5.12 -11.86
N GLY A 107 -10.48 -4.30 -10.85
CA GLY A 107 -11.48 -4.42 -9.79
C GLY A 107 -10.99 -5.15 -8.57
N ASP A 108 -9.82 -5.75 -8.64
CA ASP A 108 -9.20 -6.37 -7.47
C ASP A 108 -8.68 -5.30 -6.52
N MET A 109 -8.57 -5.64 -5.24
CA MET A 109 -8.06 -4.71 -4.26
C MET A 109 -7.27 -5.44 -3.19
N LEU A 110 -6.43 -4.71 -2.47
CA LEU A 110 -5.75 -5.27 -1.30
C LEU A 110 -6.50 -4.87 -0.05
N ILE A 111 -6.62 -5.79 0.87
CA ILE A 111 -7.29 -5.53 2.14
C ILE A 111 -6.52 -6.18 3.29
N LYS A 112 -6.70 -5.61 4.48
CA LYS A 112 -6.19 -6.20 5.70
C LYS A 112 -7.17 -5.82 6.80
N LYS A 113 -7.75 -6.83 7.45
CA LYS A 113 -8.71 -6.57 8.50
C LYS A 113 -8.00 -6.03 9.73
N LYS A 114 -8.65 -5.12 10.42
CA LYS A 114 -8.17 -4.65 11.70
C LYS A 114 -8.29 -5.78 12.72
N PHE A 115 -7.57 -5.63 13.80
CA PHE A 115 -7.61 -6.62 14.87
C PHE A 115 -8.89 -6.52 15.69
#